data_354a5b2dd9ce89251842f915be649c1a
#
_entry.id   354a5b2dd9ce89251842f915be649c1a
#
_cell.length_a   1.000
_cell.length_b   1.000
_cell.length_c   1.000
_cell.angle_alpha   90.00
_cell.angle_beta   90.00
_cell.angle_gamma   90.00
#
_symmetry.space_group_name_H-M   'P 1'
#
loop_
_entity.id
_entity.type
_entity.pdbx_description
1 polymer ?
#
loop_
_entity_poly.entity_id
_entity_poly.type
_entity_poly.pdbx_seq_one_letter_code
_entity_poly.pdbx_strand_id
1 'polypeptide(L)'
;MKPKLPPRIAVLLVNLGTPDEATAPAVRRYLKQFLSDPRVIEIPKFLWAIILNLFVLPSRPKRVAKAYASIWEGDSPIRKILKSQVELLEPRLADSVAPFRVSVHPAMSYGNPGLPDVMDTLRSEGVDHFVILPLFPQYSASSGGAVYDALTKWTLKQRNLPNYSIVKDYFAHPLYIKALANSIRRFQAEHGKPEKLMFSFHGIPQPYADKGDPYPKRCKCTAAQVAHELGLQDDEWIISFQSRFGKQEWVKPYTDVVLEDWGKSGVRSVQVISPAFSADCLETLEELAIENRDNFLNAGGQEYHYIPALNLDEAHIDLLEALSLPLVKGWAGTLDGWA
;
A
#
# COMPACT_ATOMS: atom_id res chain seq x y z
N MET A 1 -22.02 -9.08 -40.65
CA MET A 1 -21.09 -8.53 -39.64
C MET A 1 -21.22 -9.38 -38.38
N LYS A 2 -20.14 -9.90 -37.83
CA LYS A 2 -20.18 -10.51 -36.49
C LYS A 2 -20.53 -9.40 -35.50
N PRO A 3 -21.40 -9.63 -34.52
CA PRO A 3 -21.65 -8.63 -33.49
C PRO A 3 -20.31 -8.29 -32.83
N LYS A 4 -19.94 -7.00 -32.82
CA LYS A 4 -18.79 -6.56 -32.07
C LYS A 4 -19.05 -6.86 -30.59
N LEU A 5 -18.22 -7.69 -30.00
CA LEU A 5 -18.28 -7.91 -28.54
C LEU A 5 -18.11 -6.55 -27.85
N PRO A 6 -18.87 -6.28 -26.78
CA PRO A 6 -18.73 -5.05 -26.03
C PRO A 6 -17.28 -4.90 -25.56
N PRO A 7 -16.75 -3.67 -25.53
CA PRO A 7 -15.39 -3.40 -25.07
C PRO A 7 -15.16 -3.97 -23.67
N ARG A 8 -13.95 -4.49 -23.45
CA ARG A 8 -13.53 -5.06 -22.18
C ARG A 8 -12.71 -4.00 -21.43
N ILE A 9 -13.11 -3.71 -20.20
CA ILE A 9 -12.43 -2.80 -19.28
C ILE A 9 -11.80 -3.65 -18.18
N ALA A 10 -10.53 -3.44 -17.89
CA ALA A 10 -9.86 -4.08 -16.76
C ALA A 10 -9.52 -3.05 -15.68
N VAL A 11 -9.87 -3.36 -14.44
CA VAL A 11 -9.42 -2.64 -13.25
C VAL A 11 -8.26 -3.39 -12.63
N LEU A 12 -7.12 -2.73 -12.46
CA LEU A 12 -5.91 -3.30 -11.85
C LEU A 12 -5.75 -2.74 -10.45
N LEU A 13 -5.89 -3.58 -9.43
CA LEU A 13 -5.51 -3.25 -8.06
C LEU A 13 -4.01 -3.46 -7.93
N VAL A 14 -3.25 -2.37 -7.74
CA VAL A 14 -1.78 -2.42 -7.74
C VAL A 14 -1.25 -2.21 -6.33
N ASN A 15 -0.62 -3.25 -5.76
CA ASN A 15 0.08 -3.13 -4.47
C ASN A 15 1.60 -3.15 -4.66
N LEU A 16 2.36 -2.91 -3.57
CA LEU A 16 3.82 -2.78 -3.62
C LEU A 16 4.48 -4.06 -4.15
N GLY A 17 4.10 -5.18 -3.57
CA GLY A 17 4.67 -6.47 -3.92
C GLY A 17 5.25 -7.22 -2.74
N THR A 18 5.71 -8.42 -3.03
CA THR A 18 6.20 -9.38 -2.03
C THR A 18 7.07 -10.42 -2.74
N PRO A 19 7.99 -11.12 -2.05
CA PRO A 19 8.69 -12.25 -2.64
C PRO A 19 7.73 -13.41 -2.98
N ASP A 20 8.12 -14.27 -3.90
CA ASP A 20 7.33 -15.45 -4.30
C ASP A 20 7.24 -16.48 -3.16
N GLU A 21 8.28 -16.54 -2.32
CA GLU A 21 8.40 -17.47 -1.19
C GLU A 21 9.12 -16.80 -0.03
N ALA A 22 8.88 -17.27 1.19
CA ALA A 22 9.61 -16.85 2.39
C ALA A 22 11.03 -17.46 2.47
N THR A 23 11.74 -17.55 1.32
CA THR A 23 13.09 -18.11 1.22
C THR A 23 14.11 -17.03 0.86
N ALA A 24 15.36 -17.19 1.32
CA ALA A 24 16.41 -16.21 1.03
C ALA A 24 16.65 -15.97 -0.47
N PRO A 25 16.61 -16.99 -1.37
CA PRO A 25 16.71 -16.76 -2.81
C PRO A 25 15.55 -15.93 -3.38
N ALA A 26 14.31 -16.22 -2.99
CA ALA A 26 13.13 -15.49 -3.45
C ALA A 26 13.14 -14.03 -2.94
N VAL A 27 13.43 -13.84 -1.66
CA VAL A 27 13.61 -12.51 -1.07
C VAL A 27 14.75 -11.74 -1.73
N ARG A 28 15.85 -12.40 -2.10
CA ARG A 28 16.94 -11.76 -2.84
C ARG A 28 16.48 -11.23 -4.20
N ARG A 29 15.69 -12.00 -4.96
CA ARG A 29 15.14 -11.56 -6.26
C ARG A 29 14.24 -10.34 -6.08
N TYR A 30 13.31 -10.42 -5.13
CA TYR A 30 12.40 -9.33 -4.79
C TYR A 30 13.15 -8.05 -4.37
N LEU A 31 14.06 -8.14 -3.40
CA LEU A 31 14.86 -7.00 -2.94
C LEU A 31 15.72 -6.40 -4.05
N LYS A 32 16.26 -7.24 -4.95
CA LYS A 32 17.03 -6.74 -6.09
C LYS A 32 16.17 -5.90 -7.01
N GLN A 33 14.94 -6.34 -7.34
CA GLN A 33 14.01 -5.58 -8.16
C GLN A 33 13.60 -4.27 -7.46
N PHE A 34 13.12 -4.36 -6.24
CA PHE A 34 12.62 -3.24 -5.43
C PHE A 34 13.68 -2.17 -5.20
N LEU A 35 14.86 -2.56 -4.70
CA LEU A 35 15.93 -1.64 -4.38
C LEU A 35 16.72 -1.14 -5.60
N SER A 36 16.51 -1.71 -6.79
CA SER A 36 17.09 -1.19 -8.03
C SER A 36 16.28 -0.06 -8.65
N ASP A 37 15.07 0.21 -8.13
CA ASP A 37 14.24 1.30 -8.64
C ASP A 37 14.78 2.66 -8.17
N PRO A 38 15.08 3.58 -9.10
CA PRO A 38 15.57 4.92 -8.76
C PRO A 38 14.54 5.78 -8.02
N ARG A 39 13.25 5.42 -8.05
CA ARG A 39 12.21 6.06 -7.21
C ARG A 39 12.32 5.66 -5.75
N VAL A 40 12.81 4.45 -5.48
CA VAL A 40 12.99 3.92 -4.12
C VAL A 40 14.33 4.37 -3.55
N ILE A 41 15.39 4.31 -4.36
CA ILE A 41 16.75 4.68 -3.95
C ILE A 41 17.30 5.73 -4.91
N GLU A 42 17.35 6.99 -4.49
CA GLU A 42 17.84 8.12 -5.26
C GLU A 42 19.38 8.31 -5.15
N ILE A 43 20.13 7.21 -5.23
CA ILE A 43 21.59 7.21 -5.32
C ILE A 43 21.98 7.01 -6.80
N PRO A 44 23.09 7.61 -7.31
CA PRO A 44 23.55 7.35 -8.66
C PRO A 44 23.62 5.86 -8.96
N LYS A 45 22.95 5.41 -10.04
CA LYS A 45 22.70 3.98 -10.34
C LYS A 45 23.97 3.11 -10.29
N PHE A 46 25.09 3.63 -10.80
CA PHE A 46 26.36 2.89 -10.81
C PHE A 46 26.85 2.62 -9.38
N LEU A 47 26.90 3.66 -8.54
CA LEU A 47 27.35 3.53 -7.16
C LEU A 47 26.42 2.62 -6.35
N TRP A 48 25.10 2.80 -6.53
CA TRP A 48 24.13 1.97 -5.83
C TRP A 48 24.18 0.50 -6.27
N ALA A 49 24.40 0.22 -7.54
CA ALA A 49 24.54 -1.15 -8.04
C ALA A 49 25.70 -1.91 -7.35
N ILE A 50 26.81 -1.23 -7.08
CA ILE A 50 27.94 -1.81 -6.33
C ILE A 50 27.49 -2.10 -4.89
N ILE A 51 26.92 -1.12 -4.20
CA ILE A 51 26.47 -1.27 -2.79
C ILE A 51 25.41 -2.37 -2.68
N LEU A 52 24.41 -2.35 -3.55
CA LEU A 52 23.33 -3.33 -3.57
C LEU A 52 23.85 -4.76 -3.71
N ASN A 53 24.70 -5.01 -4.70
CA ASN A 53 25.11 -6.37 -5.02
C ASN A 53 26.23 -6.92 -4.10
N LEU A 54 27.10 -6.07 -3.58
CA LEU A 54 28.22 -6.51 -2.72
C LEU A 54 27.88 -6.50 -1.23
N PHE A 55 26.98 -5.66 -0.76
CA PHE A 55 26.72 -5.51 0.67
C PHE A 55 25.27 -5.84 1.06
N VAL A 56 24.27 -5.32 0.34
CA VAL A 56 22.86 -5.47 0.73
C VAL A 56 22.34 -6.88 0.42
N LEU A 57 22.47 -7.32 -0.83
CA LEU A 57 21.94 -8.60 -1.27
C LEU A 57 22.68 -9.84 -0.73
N PRO A 58 23.96 -9.80 -0.31
CA PRO A 58 24.56 -10.92 0.41
C PRO A 58 24.11 -11.05 1.87
N SER A 59 23.76 -9.96 2.56
CA SER A 59 23.49 -9.95 4.00
C SER A 59 22.01 -9.95 4.38
N ARG A 60 21.19 -9.11 3.74
CA ARG A 60 19.78 -8.89 4.13
C ARG A 60 18.82 -10.05 3.86
N PRO A 61 18.89 -10.80 2.72
CA PRO A 61 17.84 -11.75 2.36
C PRO A 61 17.57 -12.83 3.39
N LYS A 62 18.58 -13.31 4.10
CA LYS A 62 18.41 -14.33 5.15
C LYS A 62 17.59 -13.81 6.34
N ARG A 63 17.87 -12.58 6.79
CA ARG A 63 17.12 -11.95 7.90
C ARG A 63 15.69 -11.65 7.48
N VAL A 64 15.51 -11.05 6.31
CA VAL A 64 14.18 -10.69 5.79
C VAL A 64 13.33 -11.93 5.48
N ALA A 65 13.96 -13.04 5.02
CA ALA A 65 13.26 -14.30 4.83
C ALA A 65 12.72 -14.89 6.15
N LYS A 66 13.45 -14.74 7.26
CA LYS A 66 12.94 -15.14 8.59
C LYS A 66 11.74 -14.30 9.02
N ALA A 67 11.78 -13.00 8.80
CA ALA A 67 10.66 -12.11 9.08
C ALA A 67 9.44 -12.42 8.20
N TYR A 68 9.64 -12.74 6.90
CA TYR A 68 8.55 -13.25 6.07
C TYR A 68 8.02 -14.59 6.56
N ALA A 69 8.88 -15.50 6.99
CA ALA A 69 8.46 -16.81 7.48
C ALA A 69 7.57 -16.74 8.73
N SER A 70 7.73 -15.71 9.59
CA SER A 70 6.91 -15.54 10.80
C SER A 70 5.45 -15.10 10.50
N ILE A 71 5.20 -14.55 9.30
CA ILE A 71 3.87 -14.09 8.88
C ILE A 71 3.32 -14.88 7.69
N TRP A 72 4.03 -15.94 7.24
CA TRP A 72 3.71 -16.67 6.02
C TRP A 72 2.72 -17.81 6.26
N GLU A 73 1.52 -17.67 5.75
CA GLU A 73 0.46 -18.67 5.86
C GLU A 73 0.11 -19.28 4.50
N GLY A 74 1.00 -20.09 3.95
CA GLY A 74 0.86 -20.66 2.60
C GLY A 74 1.24 -19.69 1.48
N ASP A 75 1.01 -18.40 1.66
CA ASP A 75 1.45 -17.29 0.81
C ASP A 75 1.64 -16.02 1.65
N SER A 76 2.18 -14.97 1.03
CA SER A 76 2.32 -13.65 1.66
C SER A 76 0.94 -13.05 1.97
N PRO A 77 0.72 -12.48 3.18
CA PRO A 77 -0.53 -11.83 3.54
C PRO A 77 -1.00 -10.80 2.51
N ILE A 78 -0.11 -9.91 2.06
CA ILE A 78 -0.43 -8.87 1.07
C ILE A 78 -0.94 -9.45 -0.26
N ARG A 79 -0.42 -10.61 -0.72
CA ARG A 79 -0.88 -11.25 -1.96
C ARG A 79 -2.22 -11.93 -1.77
N LYS A 80 -2.41 -12.64 -0.65
CA LYS A 80 -3.70 -13.27 -0.29
C LYS A 80 -4.81 -12.21 -0.20
N ILE A 81 -4.56 -11.15 0.55
CA ILE A 81 -5.53 -10.06 0.74
C ILE A 81 -5.85 -9.38 -0.58
N LEU A 82 -4.85 -9.06 -1.41
CA LEU A 82 -5.05 -8.44 -2.72
C LEU A 82 -5.93 -9.32 -3.63
N LYS A 83 -5.71 -10.64 -3.63
CA LYS A 83 -6.53 -11.58 -4.39
C LYS A 83 -7.98 -11.56 -3.91
N SER A 84 -8.20 -11.58 -2.61
CA SER A 84 -9.56 -11.52 -2.05
C SER A 84 -10.23 -10.16 -2.26
N GLN A 85 -9.48 -9.05 -2.25
CA GLN A 85 -10.01 -7.73 -2.64
C GLN A 85 -10.52 -7.72 -4.09
N VAL A 86 -9.79 -8.38 -5.00
CA VAL A 86 -10.23 -8.55 -6.41
C VAL A 86 -11.54 -9.36 -6.46
N GLU A 87 -11.60 -10.49 -5.78
CA GLU A 87 -12.76 -11.38 -5.75
C GLU A 87 -14.02 -10.69 -5.19
N LEU A 88 -13.86 -9.76 -4.23
CA LEU A 88 -14.96 -8.99 -3.65
C LEU A 88 -15.38 -7.79 -4.51
N LEU A 89 -14.44 -7.15 -5.20
CA LEU A 89 -14.71 -5.94 -5.98
C LEU A 89 -15.29 -6.25 -7.36
N GLU A 90 -14.84 -7.32 -8.03
CA GLU A 90 -15.21 -7.63 -9.41
C GLU A 90 -16.74 -7.74 -9.61
N PRO A 91 -17.52 -8.50 -8.81
CA PRO A 91 -18.97 -8.58 -9.00
C PRO A 91 -19.66 -7.23 -8.82
N ARG A 92 -19.22 -6.40 -7.88
CA ARG A 92 -19.80 -5.07 -7.63
C ARG A 92 -19.66 -4.15 -8.85
N LEU A 93 -18.49 -4.14 -9.48
CA LEU A 93 -18.24 -3.35 -10.67
C LEU A 93 -18.98 -3.91 -11.90
N ALA A 94 -19.01 -5.23 -12.06
CA ALA A 94 -19.71 -5.88 -13.19
C ALA A 94 -21.20 -5.57 -13.19
N ASP A 95 -21.85 -5.66 -12.03
CA ASP A 95 -23.28 -5.37 -11.88
C ASP A 95 -23.60 -3.90 -12.15
N SER A 96 -22.69 -2.99 -11.78
CA SER A 96 -22.88 -1.55 -11.89
C SER A 96 -22.75 -0.99 -13.31
N VAL A 97 -22.18 -1.76 -14.26
CA VAL A 97 -21.86 -1.27 -15.62
C VAL A 97 -22.35 -2.18 -16.75
N ALA A 98 -23.25 -3.11 -16.48
CA ALA A 98 -23.85 -3.93 -17.53
C ALA A 98 -24.46 -3.04 -18.65
N PRO A 99 -24.32 -3.38 -19.94
CA PRO A 99 -23.83 -4.65 -20.49
C PRO A 99 -22.30 -4.71 -20.75
N PHE A 100 -21.52 -3.73 -20.32
CA PHE A 100 -20.07 -3.74 -20.51
C PHE A 100 -19.41 -4.84 -19.69
N ARG A 101 -18.29 -5.38 -20.21
CA ARG A 101 -17.51 -6.39 -19.52
C ARG A 101 -16.40 -5.73 -18.72
N VAL A 102 -16.51 -5.78 -17.41
CA VAL A 102 -15.47 -5.36 -16.49
C VAL A 102 -14.85 -6.58 -15.82
N SER A 103 -13.54 -6.59 -15.70
CA SER A 103 -12.79 -7.57 -14.92
C SER A 103 -11.82 -6.87 -13.97
N VAL A 104 -11.59 -7.44 -12.79
CA VAL A 104 -10.65 -6.90 -11.79
C VAL A 104 -9.46 -7.86 -11.68
N HIS A 105 -8.26 -7.33 -11.62
CA HIS A 105 -7.04 -8.13 -11.59
C HIS A 105 -6.06 -7.62 -10.54
N PRO A 106 -5.36 -8.53 -9.82
CA PRO A 106 -4.28 -8.15 -8.95
C PRO A 106 -3.02 -7.82 -9.75
N ALA A 107 -2.27 -6.82 -9.34
CA ALA A 107 -0.96 -6.51 -9.88
C ALA A 107 -0.01 -6.01 -8.78
N MET A 108 1.28 -6.18 -8.99
CA MET A 108 2.33 -5.75 -8.08
C MET A 108 3.30 -4.81 -8.78
N SER A 109 3.78 -3.79 -8.06
CA SER A 109 4.88 -2.93 -8.53
C SER A 109 6.18 -3.73 -8.62
N TYR A 110 6.40 -4.65 -7.66
CA TYR A 110 7.58 -5.51 -7.59
C TYR A 110 7.18 -6.94 -7.22
N GLY A 111 7.84 -7.93 -7.82
CA GLY A 111 7.46 -9.35 -7.68
C GLY A 111 6.27 -9.73 -8.57
N ASN A 112 5.55 -10.78 -8.20
CA ASN A 112 4.50 -11.38 -9.02
C ASN A 112 3.12 -11.31 -8.35
N PRO A 113 2.05 -11.10 -9.19
CA PRO A 113 2.05 -10.84 -10.63
C PRO A 113 2.49 -9.40 -10.94
N GLY A 114 3.49 -9.23 -11.79
CA GLY A 114 4.01 -7.91 -12.16
C GLY A 114 3.02 -7.09 -12.99
N LEU A 115 2.88 -5.78 -12.72
CA LEU A 115 1.95 -4.90 -13.44
C LEU A 115 2.12 -4.95 -14.97
N PRO A 116 3.34 -4.87 -15.55
CA PRO A 116 3.50 -4.97 -17.00
C PRO A 116 3.06 -6.31 -17.59
N ASP A 117 3.34 -7.42 -16.88
CA ASP A 117 3.02 -8.77 -17.35
C ASP A 117 1.50 -9.01 -17.34
N VAL A 118 0.81 -8.52 -16.30
CA VAL A 118 -0.66 -8.55 -16.21
C VAL A 118 -1.27 -7.77 -17.37
N MET A 119 -0.75 -6.58 -17.66
CA MET A 119 -1.24 -5.76 -18.77
C MET A 119 -0.98 -6.43 -20.13
N ASP A 120 0.17 -7.05 -20.35
CA ASP A 120 0.47 -7.80 -21.60
C ASP A 120 -0.51 -8.98 -21.77
N THR A 121 -0.79 -9.72 -20.72
CA THR A 121 -1.76 -10.82 -20.73
C THR A 121 -3.15 -10.31 -21.13
N LEU A 122 -3.64 -9.28 -20.46
CA LEU A 122 -4.96 -8.70 -20.72
C LEU A 122 -5.07 -8.08 -22.13
N ARG A 123 -3.99 -7.47 -22.63
CA ARG A 123 -3.93 -6.99 -24.01
C ARG A 123 -4.07 -8.14 -25.02
N SER A 124 -3.42 -9.27 -24.77
CA SER A 124 -3.55 -10.46 -25.64
C SER A 124 -4.97 -11.03 -25.66
N GLU A 125 -5.74 -10.81 -24.58
CA GLU A 125 -7.14 -11.18 -24.44
C GLU A 125 -8.12 -10.12 -25.02
N GLY A 126 -7.59 -9.02 -25.55
CA GLY A 126 -8.40 -7.98 -26.22
C GLY A 126 -8.89 -6.87 -25.29
N VAL A 127 -8.32 -6.70 -24.09
CA VAL A 127 -8.59 -5.55 -23.23
C VAL A 127 -7.88 -4.32 -23.81
N ASP A 128 -8.61 -3.22 -23.96
CA ASP A 128 -8.10 -1.96 -24.52
C ASP A 128 -8.32 -0.75 -23.61
N HIS A 129 -8.98 -0.95 -22.47
CA HIS A 129 -9.25 0.08 -21.47
C HIS A 129 -8.86 -0.40 -20.08
N PHE A 130 -8.01 0.37 -19.40
CA PHE A 130 -7.48 0.04 -18.08
C PHE A 130 -7.81 1.13 -17.08
N VAL A 131 -8.27 0.74 -15.90
CA VAL A 131 -8.33 1.57 -14.71
C VAL A 131 -7.26 1.06 -13.75
N ILE A 132 -6.28 1.88 -13.45
CA ILE A 132 -5.19 1.53 -12.54
C ILE A 132 -5.48 2.16 -11.19
N LEU A 133 -5.62 1.33 -10.16
CA LEU A 133 -5.85 1.75 -8.78
C LEU A 133 -4.68 1.31 -7.90
N PRO A 134 -3.65 2.16 -7.73
CA PRO A 134 -2.61 1.93 -6.74
C PRO A 134 -3.19 1.93 -5.33
N LEU A 135 -2.90 0.88 -4.57
CA LEU A 135 -3.38 0.72 -3.19
C LEU A 135 -2.48 1.46 -2.19
N PHE A 136 -2.10 2.68 -2.56
CA PHE A 136 -1.31 3.62 -1.76
C PHE A 136 -2.15 4.86 -1.49
N PRO A 137 -2.85 4.95 -0.34
CA PRO A 137 -3.75 6.07 -0.06
C PRO A 137 -3.05 7.43 -0.14
N GLN A 138 -1.80 7.50 0.35
CA GLN A 138 -0.95 8.68 0.30
C GLN A 138 0.10 8.48 -0.80
N TYR A 139 0.02 9.28 -1.87
CA TYR A 139 1.04 9.24 -2.93
C TYR A 139 2.42 9.60 -2.39
N SER A 140 3.40 8.80 -2.77
CA SER A 140 4.84 9.13 -2.75
C SER A 140 5.46 8.80 -4.10
N ALA A 141 6.58 9.46 -4.42
CA ALA A 141 7.37 9.12 -5.60
C ALA A 141 7.86 7.66 -5.55
N SER A 142 8.18 7.15 -4.36
CA SER A 142 8.69 5.79 -4.15
C SER A 142 7.61 4.69 -4.19
N SER A 143 6.33 5.04 -4.17
CA SER A 143 5.20 4.08 -4.28
C SER A 143 4.36 4.36 -5.53
N GLY A 144 3.40 5.30 -5.45
CA GLY A 144 2.57 5.68 -6.59
C GLY A 144 3.39 6.12 -7.82
N GLY A 145 4.47 6.88 -7.62
CA GLY A 145 5.35 7.32 -8.71
C GLY A 145 6.01 6.15 -9.46
N ALA A 146 6.37 5.08 -8.76
CA ALA A 146 6.91 3.88 -9.39
C ALA A 146 5.88 3.18 -10.31
N VAL A 147 4.60 3.21 -9.96
CA VAL A 147 3.51 2.70 -10.82
C VAL A 147 3.42 3.52 -12.11
N TYR A 148 3.48 4.86 -12.02
CA TYR A 148 3.51 5.71 -13.22
C TYR A 148 4.72 5.42 -14.11
N ASP A 149 5.90 5.21 -13.52
CA ASP A 149 7.10 4.86 -14.28
C ASP A 149 6.97 3.48 -14.96
N ALA A 150 6.38 2.49 -14.29
CA ALA A 150 6.13 1.17 -14.86
C ALA A 150 5.16 1.25 -16.05
N LEU A 151 4.05 1.99 -15.91
CA LEU A 151 3.08 2.24 -16.98
C LEU A 151 3.72 2.97 -18.15
N THR A 152 4.50 4.02 -17.90
CA THR A 152 5.20 4.76 -18.96
C THR A 152 6.16 3.87 -19.72
N LYS A 153 7.00 3.11 -19.02
CA LYS A 153 7.96 2.17 -19.65
C LYS A 153 7.26 1.08 -20.46
N TRP A 154 6.12 0.59 -19.97
CA TRP A 154 5.30 -0.39 -20.66
C TRP A 154 4.66 0.21 -21.92
N THR A 155 4.04 1.41 -21.80
CA THR A 155 3.38 2.13 -22.90
C THR A 155 4.35 2.42 -24.04
N LEU A 156 5.60 2.81 -23.77
CA LEU A 156 6.62 3.07 -24.78
C LEU A 156 6.97 1.86 -25.66
N LYS A 157 6.64 0.65 -25.21
CA LYS A 157 6.87 -0.59 -25.99
C LYS A 157 5.67 -0.97 -26.86
N GLN A 158 4.50 -0.34 -26.66
CA GLN A 158 3.28 -0.71 -27.35
C GLN A 158 3.19 -0.04 -28.73
N ARG A 159 2.84 -0.80 -29.77
CA ARG A 159 2.53 -0.25 -31.08
C ARG A 159 1.11 0.33 -31.15
N ASN A 160 0.15 -0.36 -30.53
CA ASN A 160 -1.23 0.06 -30.36
C ASN A 160 -1.45 0.44 -28.90
N LEU A 161 -1.59 1.73 -28.60
CA LEU A 161 -1.73 2.25 -27.26
C LEU A 161 -3.16 2.01 -26.74
N PRO A 162 -3.30 1.38 -25.55
CA PRO A 162 -4.59 1.32 -24.90
C PRO A 162 -4.94 2.63 -24.23
N ASN A 163 -6.20 2.80 -23.88
CA ASN A 163 -6.62 3.84 -22.97
C ASN A 163 -6.37 3.42 -21.52
N TYR A 164 -5.91 4.33 -20.69
CA TYR A 164 -5.83 4.07 -19.25
C TYR A 164 -6.10 5.32 -18.41
N SER A 165 -6.72 5.10 -17.26
CA SER A 165 -6.88 6.06 -16.19
C SER A 165 -6.18 5.55 -14.93
N ILE A 166 -5.60 6.44 -14.13
CA ILE A 166 -4.93 6.08 -12.89
C ILE A 166 -5.42 6.94 -11.74
N VAL A 167 -5.75 6.33 -10.60
CA VAL A 167 -6.02 7.02 -9.36
C VAL A 167 -4.69 7.37 -8.70
N LYS A 168 -4.42 8.67 -8.53
CA LYS A 168 -3.13 9.12 -7.98
C LYS A 168 -3.01 8.84 -6.50
N ASP A 169 -4.04 9.17 -5.74
CA ASP A 169 -4.15 9.01 -4.29
C ASP A 169 -5.59 9.24 -3.82
N TYR A 170 -5.85 8.87 -2.56
CA TYR A 170 -7.16 9.04 -1.92
C TYR A 170 -7.04 9.31 -0.42
N PHE A 171 -5.92 9.91 0.02
CA PHE A 171 -5.53 10.17 1.41
C PHE A 171 -6.56 10.92 2.25
N ALA A 172 -7.42 11.73 1.62
CA ALA A 172 -8.47 12.54 2.26
C ALA A 172 -9.88 12.17 1.76
N HIS A 173 -10.04 11.03 1.08
CA HIS A 173 -11.35 10.60 0.59
C HIS A 173 -12.28 10.30 1.77
N PRO A 174 -13.53 10.87 1.82
CA PRO A 174 -14.41 10.72 2.99
C PRO A 174 -14.69 9.26 3.40
N LEU A 175 -14.87 8.36 2.43
CA LEU A 175 -15.08 6.93 2.71
C LEU A 175 -13.83 6.30 3.34
N TYR A 176 -12.63 6.71 2.92
CA TYR A 176 -11.37 6.23 3.49
C TYR A 176 -11.20 6.65 4.95
N ILE A 177 -11.42 7.94 5.24
CA ILE A 177 -11.34 8.48 6.61
C ILE A 177 -12.36 7.78 7.51
N LYS A 178 -13.60 7.63 7.03
CA LYS A 178 -14.67 6.95 7.77
C LYS A 178 -14.38 5.47 8.00
N ALA A 179 -13.82 4.77 7.00
CA ALA A 179 -13.43 3.36 7.14
C ALA A 179 -12.37 3.18 8.23
N LEU A 180 -11.32 4.02 8.25
CA LEU A 180 -10.29 4.00 9.29
C LEU A 180 -10.87 4.32 10.67
N ALA A 181 -11.67 5.37 10.80
CA ALA A 181 -12.29 5.73 12.08
C ALA A 181 -13.20 4.61 12.61
N ASN A 182 -13.98 3.98 11.75
CA ASN A 182 -14.85 2.86 12.14
C ASN A 182 -14.04 1.61 12.51
N SER A 183 -12.96 1.32 11.81
CA SER A 183 -12.04 0.22 12.18
C SER A 183 -11.47 0.44 13.59
N ILE A 184 -11.00 1.65 13.89
CA ILE A 184 -10.50 2.02 15.22
C ILE A 184 -11.61 1.89 16.26
N ARG A 185 -12.81 2.42 16.02
CA ARG A 185 -13.95 2.31 16.96
C ARG A 185 -14.31 0.86 17.27
N ARG A 186 -14.38 0.00 16.26
CA ARG A 186 -14.65 -1.45 16.45
C ARG A 186 -13.57 -2.09 17.30
N PHE A 187 -12.31 -1.83 16.96
CA PHE A 187 -11.18 -2.37 17.70
C PHE A 187 -11.19 -1.92 19.17
N GLN A 188 -11.48 -0.65 19.43
CA GLN A 188 -11.59 -0.10 20.79
C GLN A 188 -12.80 -0.61 21.57
N ALA A 189 -13.88 -0.98 20.89
CA ALA A 189 -15.04 -1.62 21.54
C ALA A 189 -14.70 -3.01 22.11
N GLU A 190 -13.76 -3.71 21.48
CA GLU A 190 -13.32 -5.07 21.88
C GLU A 190 -12.15 -5.04 22.87
N HIS A 191 -11.22 -4.09 22.71
CA HIS A 191 -9.95 -4.05 23.43
C HIS A 191 -9.81 -2.87 24.40
N GLY A 192 -10.84 -2.04 24.53
CA GLY A 192 -10.75 -0.81 25.32
C GLY A 192 -10.05 0.34 24.61
N LYS A 193 -10.18 1.56 25.14
CA LYS A 193 -9.49 2.74 24.64
C LYS A 193 -8.08 2.81 25.21
N PRO A 194 -7.05 3.12 24.42
CA PRO A 194 -5.68 3.31 24.90
C PRO A 194 -5.52 4.69 25.54
N GLU A 195 -4.44 4.89 26.30
CA GLU A 195 -4.01 6.23 26.69
C GLU A 195 -3.54 7.07 25.48
N LYS A 196 -2.93 6.42 24.50
CA LYS A 196 -2.45 7.07 23.27
C LYS A 196 -2.76 6.25 22.03
N LEU A 197 -3.21 6.94 20.97
CA LEU A 197 -3.36 6.36 19.62
C LEU A 197 -2.24 6.88 18.74
N MET A 198 -1.54 5.97 18.05
CA MET A 198 -0.48 6.31 17.11
C MET A 198 -0.89 5.97 15.68
N PHE A 199 -0.77 6.95 14.79
CA PHE A 199 -0.85 6.77 13.35
C PHE A 199 0.57 6.63 12.81
N SER A 200 1.04 5.39 12.61
CA SER A 200 2.36 5.11 12.07
C SER A 200 2.30 4.93 10.56
N PHE A 201 3.14 5.65 9.83
CA PHE A 201 3.26 5.56 8.39
C PHE A 201 4.66 5.06 8.02
N HIS A 202 4.79 4.40 6.88
CA HIS A 202 6.12 4.09 6.38
C HIS A 202 6.90 5.39 6.15
N GLY A 203 8.11 5.49 6.68
CA GLY A 203 8.95 6.66 6.51
C GLY A 203 9.46 6.82 5.07
N ILE A 204 9.87 8.03 4.74
CA ILE A 204 10.70 8.33 3.56
C ILE A 204 11.90 9.17 3.99
N PRO A 205 13.03 9.13 3.25
CA PRO A 205 14.16 10.03 3.50
C PRO A 205 13.74 11.49 3.47
N GLN A 206 14.21 12.29 4.43
CA GLN A 206 13.90 13.73 4.50
C GLN A 206 14.21 14.48 3.19
N PRO A 207 15.34 14.21 2.49
CA PRO A 207 15.60 14.85 1.21
C PRO A 207 14.57 14.59 0.11
N TYR A 208 13.78 13.49 0.18
CA TYR A 208 12.70 13.27 -0.79
C TYR A 208 11.55 14.25 -0.54
N ALA A 209 11.19 14.45 0.72
CA ALA A 209 10.21 15.45 1.12
C ALA A 209 10.67 16.88 0.74
N ASP A 210 11.95 17.18 0.93
CA ASP A 210 12.55 18.49 0.60
C ASP A 210 12.55 18.76 -0.92
N LYS A 211 12.66 17.72 -1.74
CA LYS A 211 12.51 17.78 -3.20
C LYS A 211 11.06 17.89 -3.69
N GLY A 212 10.10 17.90 -2.76
CA GLY A 212 8.68 18.13 -3.08
C GLY A 212 7.80 16.89 -3.07
N ASP A 213 8.25 15.76 -2.51
CA ASP A 213 7.34 14.62 -2.30
C ASP A 213 6.24 15.01 -1.31
N PRO A 214 4.96 14.96 -1.70
CA PRO A 214 3.86 15.41 -0.85
C PRO A 214 3.50 14.44 0.26
N TYR A 215 4.10 13.26 0.30
CA TYR A 215 3.73 12.15 1.18
C TYR A 215 3.60 12.54 2.66
N PRO A 216 4.56 13.23 3.31
CA PRO A 216 4.44 13.56 4.73
C PRO A 216 3.25 14.48 5.03
N LYS A 217 2.92 15.40 4.10
CA LYS A 217 1.75 16.28 4.24
C LYS A 217 0.45 15.50 4.10
N ARG A 218 0.39 14.52 3.21
CA ARG A 218 -0.77 13.65 3.01
C ARG A 218 -1.00 12.72 4.19
N CYS A 219 0.07 12.15 4.75
CA CYS A 219 0.00 11.35 5.99
C CYS A 219 -0.56 12.18 7.15
N LYS A 220 -0.04 13.40 7.36
CA LYS A 220 -0.57 14.32 8.38
C LYS A 220 -2.05 14.65 8.16
N CYS A 221 -2.45 14.88 6.91
CA CYS A 221 -3.84 15.16 6.57
C CYS A 221 -4.75 13.96 6.90
N THR A 222 -4.36 12.74 6.53
CA THR A 222 -5.11 11.52 6.87
C THR A 222 -5.25 11.37 8.38
N ALA A 223 -4.14 11.43 9.14
CA ALA A 223 -4.14 11.26 10.59
C ALA A 223 -5.04 12.30 11.28
N ALA A 224 -4.90 13.58 10.90
CA ALA A 224 -5.70 14.67 11.47
C ALA A 224 -7.20 14.52 11.18
N GLN A 225 -7.58 14.11 9.96
CA GLN A 225 -8.99 13.89 9.63
C GLN A 225 -9.58 12.68 10.37
N VAL A 226 -8.82 11.60 10.54
CA VAL A 226 -9.27 10.45 11.32
C VAL A 226 -9.38 10.81 12.80
N ALA A 227 -8.41 11.53 13.38
CA ALA A 227 -8.46 12.00 14.75
C ALA A 227 -9.68 12.91 14.99
N HIS A 228 -9.94 13.84 14.09
CA HIS A 228 -11.13 14.69 14.13
C HIS A 228 -12.43 13.87 14.05
N GLU A 229 -12.52 12.90 13.15
CA GLU A 229 -13.68 12.01 13.00
C GLU A 229 -13.92 11.15 14.26
N LEU A 230 -12.85 10.83 15.00
CA LEU A 230 -12.91 10.12 16.29
C LEU A 230 -13.21 11.04 17.47
N GLY A 231 -13.10 12.36 17.32
CA GLY A 231 -13.25 13.35 18.39
C GLY A 231 -12.08 13.37 19.38
N LEU A 232 -10.87 12.98 18.94
CA LEU A 232 -9.68 12.93 19.78
C LEU A 232 -9.13 14.34 20.05
N GLN A 233 -8.63 14.54 21.29
CA GLN A 233 -7.87 15.73 21.65
C GLN A 233 -6.42 15.62 21.17
N ASP A 234 -5.72 16.76 21.05
CA ASP A 234 -4.37 16.83 20.47
C ASP A 234 -3.33 15.99 21.24
N ASP A 235 -3.54 15.79 22.53
CA ASP A 235 -2.66 14.98 23.37
C ASP A 235 -2.98 13.47 23.37
N GLU A 236 -4.12 13.07 22.81
CA GLU A 236 -4.53 11.65 22.77
C GLU A 236 -3.92 10.87 21.61
N TRP A 237 -3.36 11.55 20.61
CA TRP A 237 -2.81 10.90 19.42
C TRP A 237 -1.53 11.53 18.89
N ILE A 238 -0.81 10.77 18.05
CA ILE A 238 0.36 11.27 17.35
C ILE A 238 0.47 10.63 15.97
N ILE A 239 1.12 11.36 15.03
CA ILE A 239 1.64 10.79 13.80
C ILE A 239 3.11 10.45 13.97
N SER A 240 3.54 9.29 13.42
CA SER A 240 4.94 8.87 13.40
C SER A 240 5.30 8.15 12.11
N PHE A 241 6.60 7.93 11.88
CA PHE A 241 7.12 7.29 10.69
C PHE A 241 8.05 6.13 11.05
N GLN A 242 7.75 4.95 10.49
CA GLN A 242 8.45 3.68 10.73
C GLN A 242 9.44 3.32 9.62
N SER A 243 10.12 2.17 9.76
CA SER A 243 10.91 1.49 8.71
C SER A 243 12.13 2.27 8.24
N ARG A 244 12.69 3.16 9.06
CA ARG A 244 13.91 3.88 8.71
C ARG A 244 15.11 2.93 8.58
N PHE A 245 15.95 3.18 7.60
CA PHE A 245 17.19 2.43 7.43
C PHE A 245 18.34 3.30 6.90
N GLY A 246 19.57 2.84 7.12
CA GLY A 246 20.76 3.56 6.67
C GLY A 246 21.12 4.74 7.58
N LYS A 247 21.99 5.64 7.06
CA LYS A 247 22.52 6.78 7.81
C LYS A 247 21.87 8.12 7.47
N GLN A 248 21.02 8.13 6.46
CA GLN A 248 20.32 9.33 6.01
C GLN A 248 19.23 9.72 7.02
N GLU A 249 18.95 10.99 7.15
CA GLU A 249 17.83 11.47 7.94
C GLU A 249 16.50 11.14 7.22
N TRP A 250 15.53 10.69 8.01
CA TRP A 250 14.18 10.37 7.56
C TRP A 250 13.18 11.34 8.16
N VAL A 251 11.98 11.39 7.59
CA VAL A 251 10.89 12.21 8.11
C VAL A 251 10.54 11.78 9.54
N LYS A 252 10.38 12.76 10.43
CA LYS A 252 10.11 12.60 11.86
C LYS A 252 8.66 12.90 12.22
N PRO A 253 8.21 12.48 13.44
CA PRO A 253 8.93 11.68 14.46
C PRO A 253 9.03 10.20 14.09
N TYR A 254 10.01 9.49 14.65
CA TYR A 254 10.22 8.06 14.40
C TYR A 254 9.39 7.20 15.35
N THR A 255 8.72 6.18 14.82
CA THR A 255 7.80 5.31 15.56
C THR A 255 8.48 4.61 16.75
N ASP A 256 9.62 3.98 16.52
CA ASP A 256 10.41 3.28 17.55
C ASP A 256 10.83 4.22 18.70
N VAL A 257 11.29 5.44 18.37
CA VAL A 257 11.72 6.43 19.36
C VAL A 257 10.55 6.93 20.19
N VAL A 258 9.42 7.28 19.56
CA VAL A 258 8.22 7.76 20.26
C VAL A 258 7.69 6.70 21.21
N LEU A 259 7.64 5.43 20.79
CA LEU A 259 7.16 4.34 21.63
C LEU A 259 8.08 4.09 22.82
N GLU A 260 9.40 4.14 22.62
CA GLU A 260 10.38 4.02 23.70
C GLU A 260 10.25 5.19 24.71
N ASP A 261 10.12 6.43 24.21
CA ASP A 261 9.94 7.61 25.06
C ASP A 261 8.63 7.56 25.84
N TRP A 262 7.54 7.09 25.23
CA TRP A 262 6.27 6.91 25.90
C TRP A 262 6.33 5.86 27.02
N GLY A 263 6.95 4.70 26.76
CA GLY A 263 7.15 3.69 27.79
C GLY A 263 7.96 4.22 28.99
N LYS A 264 9.06 4.93 28.72
CA LYS A 264 9.91 5.56 29.77
C LYS A 264 9.19 6.68 30.55
N SER A 265 8.28 7.41 29.90
CA SER A 265 7.52 8.49 30.52
C SER A 265 6.28 8.04 31.29
N GLY A 266 5.99 6.73 31.31
CA GLY A 266 4.91 6.16 32.09
C GLY A 266 3.56 6.04 31.36
N VAL A 267 3.52 6.18 30.03
CA VAL A 267 2.36 5.80 29.21
C VAL A 267 2.19 4.28 29.32
N ARG A 268 1.00 3.86 29.77
CA ARG A 268 0.75 2.43 30.06
C ARG A 268 0.18 1.68 28.87
N SER A 269 -0.72 2.31 28.09
CA SER A 269 -1.38 1.64 26.98
C SER A 269 -1.34 2.45 25.69
N VAL A 270 -1.03 1.75 24.57
CA VAL A 270 -1.00 2.35 23.24
C VAL A 270 -1.72 1.46 22.23
N GLN A 271 -2.37 2.09 21.25
CA GLN A 271 -2.83 1.42 20.04
C GLN A 271 -2.18 2.06 18.84
N VAL A 272 -1.73 1.24 17.90
CA VAL A 272 -1.03 1.69 16.69
C VAL A 272 -1.78 1.22 15.46
N ILE A 273 -2.05 2.13 14.54
CA ILE A 273 -2.60 1.83 13.21
C ILE A 273 -1.68 2.38 12.12
N SER A 274 -1.59 1.70 10.97
CA SER A 274 -0.79 2.16 9.85
C SER A 274 -1.63 2.46 8.61
N PRO A 275 -2.13 3.70 8.44
CA PRO A 275 -3.03 4.05 7.35
C PRO A 275 -2.37 4.04 5.96
N ALA A 276 -1.04 3.98 5.86
CA ALA A 276 -0.35 3.88 4.58
C ALA A 276 -0.57 2.54 3.87
N PHE A 277 -0.98 1.51 4.61
CA PHE A 277 -1.13 0.15 4.10
C PHE A 277 -2.62 -0.20 3.97
N SER A 278 -3.04 -0.52 2.76
CA SER A 278 -4.40 -0.99 2.47
C SER A 278 -4.60 -2.47 2.83
N ALA A 279 -3.51 -3.20 2.99
CA ALA A 279 -3.47 -4.61 3.37
C ALA A 279 -2.29 -4.87 4.31
N ASP A 280 -2.48 -5.77 5.26
CA ASP A 280 -1.41 -6.20 6.15
C ASP A 280 -0.26 -6.86 5.38
N CYS A 281 0.94 -6.55 5.82
CA CYS A 281 2.19 -6.93 5.17
C CYS A 281 3.30 -7.11 6.21
N LEU A 282 4.55 -7.23 5.75
CA LEU A 282 5.71 -7.37 6.65
C LEU A 282 5.84 -6.19 7.61
N GLU A 283 5.68 -4.99 7.11
CA GLU A 283 5.84 -3.73 7.83
C GLU A 283 4.75 -3.51 8.90
N THR A 284 3.64 -4.21 8.80
CA THR A 284 2.55 -4.14 9.80
C THR A 284 2.60 -5.30 10.79
N LEU A 285 2.70 -6.54 10.29
CA LEU A 285 2.57 -7.74 11.12
C LEU A 285 3.85 -8.09 11.87
N GLU A 286 5.01 -7.77 11.31
CA GLU A 286 6.30 -8.04 11.96
C GLU A 286 6.84 -6.78 12.64
N GLU A 287 6.99 -5.67 11.92
CA GLU A 287 7.60 -4.47 12.46
C GLU A 287 6.71 -3.78 13.52
N LEU A 288 5.40 -3.54 13.22
CA LEU A 288 4.52 -2.88 14.20
C LEU A 288 3.96 -3.84 15.24
N ALA A 289 3.43 -5.00 14.83
CA ALA A 289 2.74 -5.87 15.77
C ALA A 289 3.69 -6.70 16.67
N ILE A 290 4.97 -6.86 16.30
CA ILE A 290 5.95 -7.62 17.08
C ILE A 290 7.09 -6.71 17.55
N GLU A 291 7.93 -6.19 16.65
CA GLU A 291 9.15 -5.45 17.01
C GLU A 291 8.84 -4.18 17.82
N ASN A 292 7.94 -3.35 17.33
CA ASN A 292 7.57 -2.09 18.02
C ASN A 292 6.77 -2.33 19.30
N ARG A 293 5.95 -3.39 19.37
CA ARG A 293 5.33 -3.83 20.63
C ARG A 293 6.39 -4.14 21.68
N ASP A 294 7.36 -4.96 21.31
CA ASP A 294 8.42 -5.37 22.24
C ASP A 294 9.26 -4.16 22.69
N ASN A 295 9.53 -3.20 21.80
CA ASN A 295 10.20 -1.95 22.15
C ASN A 295 9.44 -1.15 23.21
N PHE A 296 8.12 -0.98 23.03
CA PHE A 296 7.27 -0.25 23.99
C PHE A 296 7.18 -0.95 25.35
N LEU A 297 6.93 -2.26 25.36
CA LEU A 297 6.82 -3.04 26.60
C LEU A 297 8.16 -3.08 27.36
N ASN A 298 9.27 -3.27 26.68
CA ASN A 298 10.61 -3.24 27.28
C ASN A 298 10.98 -1.86 27.84
N ALA A 299 10.41 -0.78 27.31
CA ALA A 299 10.62 0.58 27.81
C ALA A 299 9.77 0.94 29.05
N GLY A 300 8.84 0.06 29.46
CA GLY A 300 8.00 0.26 30.66
C GLY A 300 6.49 0.37 30.37
N GLY A 301 6.09 0.31 29.10
CA GLY A 301 4.68 0.19 28.71
C GLY A 301 4.05 -1.13 29.20
N GLN A 302 2.73 -1.17 29.30
CA GLN A 302 2.03 -2.34 29.86
C GLN A 302 1.15 -3.04 28.84
N GLU A 303 0.53 -2.28 27.92
CA GLU A 303 -0.41 -2.79 26.94
C GLU A 303 -0.16 -2.15 25.57
N TYR A 304 0.02 -2.99 24.57
CA TYR A 304 0.22 -2.56 23.19
C TYR A 304 -0.64 -3.37 22.24
N HIS A 305 -1.39 -2.67 21.38
CA HIS A 305 -2.16 -3.31 20.32
C HIS A 305 -1.84 -2.69 18.96
N TYR A 306 -1.67 -3.54 17.97
CA TYR A 306 -1.70 -3.15 16.57
C TYR A 306 -3.13 -3.30 16.04
N ILE A 307 -3.69 -2.23 15.47
CA ILE A 307 -4.98 -2.25 14.79
C ILE A 307 -4.74 -2.67 13.35
N PRO A 308 -5.31 -3.79 12.87
CA PRO A 308 -5.09 -4.29 11.52
C PRO A 308 -5.41 -3.26 10.43
N ALA A 309 -4.72 -3.35 9.30
CA ALA A 309 -5.06 -2.59 8.09
C ALA A 309 -6.51 -2.87 7.68
N LEU A 310 -7.07 -2.07 6.79
CA LEU A 310 -8.47 -2.25 6.35
C LEU A 310 -8.72 -3.58 5.66
N ASN A 311 -7.71 -4.19 5.06
CA ASN A 311 -7.77 -5.54 4.49
C ASN A 311 -9.04 -5.78 3.64
N LEU A 312 -9.91 -6.67 4.11
CA LEU A 312 -11.18 -7.06 3.47
C LEU A 312 -12.40 -6.42 4.13
N ASP A 313 -12.21 -5.38 4.96
CA ASP A 313 -13.31 -4.62 5.55
C ASP A 313 -14.29 -4.17 4.45
N GLU A 314 -15.59 -4.34 4.67
CA GLU A 314 -16.61 -3.98 3.69
C GLU A 314 -16.52 -2.50 3.28
N ALA A 315 -16.29 -1.60 4.26
CA ALA A 315 -16.09 -0.18 3.99
C ALA A 315 -14.83 0.11 3.15
N HIS A 316 -13.83 -0.77 3.18
CA HIS A 316 -12.67 -0.69 2.29
C HIS A 316 -13.05 -1.11 0.86
N ILE A 317 -13.81 -2.18 0.69
CA ILE A 317 -14.29 -2.60 -0.64
C ILE A 317 -15.22 -1.54 -1.24
N ASP A 318 -16.10 -0.93 -0.43
CA ASP A 318 -16.95 0.21 -0.84
C ASP A 318 -16.10 1.39 -1.33
N LEU A 319 -14.99 1.68 -0.65
CA LEU A 319 -14.04 2.70 -1.09
C LEU A 319 -13.40 2.34 -2.44
N LEU A 320 -12.91 1.10 -2.60
CA LEU A 320 -12.28 0.67 -3.86
C LEU A 320 -13.28 0.73 -5.03
N GLU A 321 -14.54 0.38 -4.80
CA GLU A 321 -15.62 0.56 -5.76
C GLU A 321 -15.83 2.05 -6.08
N ALA A 322 -15.98 2.90 -5.08
CA ALA A 322 -16.21 4.34 -5.26
C ALA A 322 -15.07 5.04 -6.02
N LEU A 323 -13.82 4.57 -5.88
CA LEU A 323 -12.67 5.07 -6.62
C LEU A 323 -12.61 4.58 -8.07
N SER A 324 -13.06 3.36 -8.33
CA SER A 324 -12.96 2.71 -9.64
C SER A 324 -14.17 2.98 -10.53
N LEU A 325 -15.38 2.93 -9.99
CA LEU A 325 -16.64 2.96 -10.71
C LEU A 325 -16.81 4.20 -11.60
N PRO A 326 -16.49 5.45 -11.15
CA PRO A 326 -16.62 6.62 -12.02
C PRO A 326 -15.72 6.55 -13.26
N LEU A 327 -14.51 5.97 -13.12
CA LEU A 327 -13.56 5.80 -14.23
C LEU A 327 -14.04 4.73 -15.22
N VAL A 328 -14.58 3.62 -14.70
CA VAL A 328 -15.19 2.56 -15.51
C VAL A 328 -16.41 3.08 -16.25
N LYS A 329 -17.32 3.80 -15.57
CA LYS A 329 -18.52 4.42 -16.20
C LYS A 329 -18.14 5.48 -17.22
N GLY A 330 -17.09 6.25 -16.99
CA GLY A 330 -16.56 7.20 -17.96
C GLY A 330 -16.17 6.53 -19.28
N TRP A 331 -15.47 5.39 -19.22
CA TRP A 331 -15.16 4.61 -20.42
C TRP A 331 -16.41 3.96 -21.05
N ALA A 332 -17.29 3.37 -20.23
CA ALA A 332 -18.52 2.77 -20.71
C ALA A 332 -19.38 3.79 -21.49
N GLY A 333 -19.57 5.00 -20.96
CA GLY A 333 -20.33 6.06 -21.62
C GLY A 333 -19.74 6.54 -22.96
N THR A 334 -18.41 6.49 -23.14
CA THR A 334 -17.79 6.81 -24.44
C THR A 334 -17.94 5.70 -25.47
N LEU A 335 -18.24 4.49 -25.04
CA LEU A 335 -18.34 3.29 -25.88
C LEU A 335 -19.76 3.00 -26.34
N ASP A 336 -20.79 3.61 -25.72
CA ASP A 336 -22.21 3.46 -26.09
C ASP A 336 -22.50 3.84 -27.56
N GLY A 337 -21.69 4.71 -28.17
CA GLY A 337 -21.79 5.08 -29.58
C GLY A 337 -21.08 4.10 -30.56
N TRP A 338 -20.46 3.03 -30.08
CA TRP A 338 -19.69 2.05 -30.86
C TRP A 338 -20.31 0.66 -30.86
N ALA A 339 -21.44 0.46 -30.13
CA ALA A 339 -22.16 -0.81 -30.02
C ALA A 339 -23.13 -1.05 -31.18
#